data_1506191292b58c427fa8bd7c485a40b8
#
_entry.id   1506191292b58c427fa8bd7c485a40b8
#
_cell.length_a   1.000
_cell.length_b   1.000
_cell.length_c   1.000
_cell.angle_alpha   90.00
_cell.angle_beta   90.00
_cell.angle_gamma   90.00
#
_symmetry.space_group_name_H-M   'P 1'
#
loop_
_entity.id
_entity.type
_entity.pdbx_description
1 polymer ?
#
loop_
_entity_poly.entity_id
_entity_poly.type
_entity_poly.pdbx_seq_one_letter_code
_entity_poly.pdbx_strand_id
1 'polypeptide(L)'
;MERARLPLKPNKRFTMPDPKNINLRRYDDGTPSIMRKATVYTDLHFYRKSDVLVQLTKAFCERFLPKHGDRTVDQMVQAARSVKQNIAEGLTDGQTSFETEIKLMGIAKGSNQELLEDYQDYLKQHGLNDWAKAEHMRQRYEKLLAFCRTHNDLADYAPLFPHMTDEEMANTAISLCHIVDKTMTSFMAKRDREFVEEGGVRERMTAARLDMRGTQKQIIAQLEQENAALKARIEALERENAALRGERKL
;
A
#
# COMPACT_ATOMS: atom_id res chain seq x y z
N MET A 1 6.94 38.63 -24.57
CA MET A 1 5.84 37.88 -23.88
C MET A 1 6.36 37.40 -22.55
N GLU A 2 6.02 38.12 -21.52
CA GLU A 2 6.46 37.93 -20.14
C GLU A 2 5.62 36.79 -19.51
N ARG A 3 6.27 35.69 -19.13
CA ARG A 3 5.58 34.57 -18.43
C ARG A 3 5.30 35.02 -17.00
N ALA A 4 4.04 35.29 -16.70
CA ALA A 4 3.58 35.56 -15.34
C ALA A 4 3.98 34.41 -14.42
N ARG A 5 4.86 34.67 -13.45
CA ARG A 5 5.19 33.76 -12.35
C ARG A 5 3.99 33.70 -11.40
N LEU A 6 3.32 32.54 -11.34
CA LEU A 6 2.34 32.27 -10.29
C LEU A 6 2.98 32.45 -8.92
N PRO A 7 2.32 33.13 -7.96
CA PRO A 7 2.84 33.29 -6.62
C PRO A 7 2.97 31.92 -5.93
N LEU A 8 4.17 31.61 -5.49
CA LEU A 8 4.42 30.46 -4.61
C LEU A 8 3.59 30.65 -3.35
N LYS A 9 2.72 29.69 -3.05
CA LYS A 9 2.02 29.64 -1.77
C LYS A 9 3.05 29.61 -0.65
N PRO A 10 2.83 30.36 0.47
CA PRO A 10 3.77 30.40 1.57
C PRO A 10 4.05 28.98 2.08
N ASN A 11 5.34 28.68 2.14
CA ASN A 11 5.86 27.40 2.61
C ASN A 11 5.36 27.16 4.05
N LYS A 12 4.32 26.32 4.22
CA LYS A 12 3.97 25.82 5.54
C LYS A 12 5.21 25.10 6.06
N ARG A 13 5.86 25.66 7.09
CA ARG A 13 6.96 24.98 7.77
C ARG A 13 6.49 23.59 8.11
N PHE A 14 7.10 22.60 7.52
CA PHE A 14 6.88 21.21 7.85
C PHE A 14 7.33 21.02 9.30
N THR A 15 6.38 20.87 10.20
CA THR A 15 6.64 20.46 11.60
C THR A 15 6.30 18.98 11.66
N MET A 16 7.27 18.18 12.12
CA MET A 16 7.02 16.76 12.41
C MET A 16 5.76 16.64 13.28
N PRO A 17 4.88 15.69 13.02
CA PRO A 17 3.69 15.51 13.84
C PRO A 17 4.10 15.26 15.28
N ASP A 18 3.48 16.00 16.21
CA ASP A 18 3.68 15.74 17.64
C ASP A 18 3.22 14.31 17.94
N PRO A 19 4.07 13.46 18.52
CA PRO A 19 3.68 12.08 18.87
C PRO A 19 2.40 11.97 19.69
N LYS A 20 2.02 13.01 20.41
CA LYS A 20 0.77 13.07 21.17
C LYS A 20 -0.49 13.19 20.30
N ASN A 21 -0.33 13.64 19.06
CA ASN A 21 -1.42 13.87 18.10
C ASN A 21 -1.56 12.75 17.09
N ILE A 22 -0.72 11.70 17.18
CA ILE A 22 -0.81 10.54 16.29
C ILE A 22 -2.00 9.68 16.70
N ASN A 23 -2.96 9.53 15.79
CA ASN A 23 -4.11 8.65 16.01
C ASN A 23 -3.72 7.18 15.77
N LEU A 24 -3.50 6.44 16.87
CA LEU A 24 -3.15 5.02 16.83
C LEU A 24 -4.41 4.17 16.75
N ARG A 25 -4.35 3.12 15.91
CA ARG A 25 -5.31 2.03 15.99
C ARG A 25 -5.21 1.35 17.34
N ARG A 26 -6.33 0.75 17.79
CA ARG A 26 -6.36 -0.01 19.05
C ARG A 26 -6.79 -1.44 18.78
N TYR A 27 -6.26 -2.36 19.57
CA TYR A 27 -6.79 -3.72 19.70
C TYR A 27 -8.10 -3.72 20.48
N ASP A 28 -8.80 -4.84 20.51
CA ASP A 28 -10.10 -4.98 21.19
C ASP A 28 -10.01 -4.73 22.71
N ASP A 29 -8.84 -4.96 23.31
CA ASP A 29 -8.54 -4.67 24.72
C ASP A 29 -8.18 -3.19 24.97
N GLY A 30 -8.24 -2.34 23.94
CA GLY A 30 -7.90 -0.91 24.03
C GLY A 30 -6.41 -0.61 23.88
N THR A 31 -5.53 -1.61 23.79
CA THR A 31 -4.07 -1.42 23.64
C THR A 31 -3.76 -0.75 22.29
N PRO A 32 -2.91 0.31 22.26
CA PRO A 32 -2.55 0.97 21.01
C PRO A 32 -1.67 0.09 20.12
N SER A 33 -2.00 0.02 18.82
CA SER A 33 -1.23 -0.71 17.82
C SER A 33 -0.24 0.21 17.11
N ILE A 34 1.01 -0.22 17.03
CA ILE A 34 2.05 0.44 16.24
C ILE A 34 2.03 0.01 14.77
N MET A 35 1.36 -1.12 14.47
CA MET A 35 1.28 -1.66 13.12
C MET A 35 0.29 -0.86 12.27
N ARG A 36 0.63 -0.66 11.00
CA ARG A 36 -0.31 -0.12 10.02
C ARG A 36 -1.39 -1.15 9.70
N LYS A 37 -2.52 -0.67 9.19
CA LYS A 37 -3.54 -1.57 8.64
C LYS A 37 -2.92 -2.38 7.50
N ALA A 38 -3.08 -3.70 7.54
CA ALA A 38 -2.66 -4.56 6.44
C ALA A 38 -3.40 -4.16 5.16
N THR A 39 -2.65 -4.00 4.09
CA THR A 39 -3.24 -3.85 2.75
C THR A 39 -3.37 -5.24 2.15
N VAL A 40 -4.59 -5.64 1.82
CA VAL A 40 -4.82 -6.89 1.09
C VAL A 40 -4.42 -6.63 -0.35
N TYR A 41 -3.19 -6.98 -0.71
CA TYR A 41 -2.63 -6.64 -2.02
C TYR A 41 -3.35 -7.33 -3.18
N THR A 42 -3.97 -8.49 -2.93
CA THR A 42 -4.78 -9.21 -3.92
C THR A 42 -6.02 -8.44 -4.38
N ASP A 43 -6.49 -7.47 -3.58
CA ASP A 43 -7.62 -6.62 -3.94
C ASP A 43 -7.22 -5.41 -4.79
N LEU A 44 -5.92 -5.14 -4.89
CA LEU A 44 -5.41 -4.00 -5.63
C LEU A 44 -5.39 -4.26 -7.13
N HIS A 45 -6.00 -3.36 -7.89
CA HIS A 45 -6.09 -3.47 -9.35
C HIS A 45 -4.73 -3.63 -10.04
N PHE A 46 -3.71 -2.90 -9.59
CA PHE A 46 -2.39 -2.99 -10.19
C PHE A 46 -1.69 -4.33 -9.90
N TYR A 47 -1.94 -4.97 -8.74
CA TYR A 47 -1.47 -6.32 -8.46
C TYR A 47 -2.17 -7.35 -9.37
N ARG A 48 -3.50 -7.29 -9.46
CA ARG A 48 -4.29 -8.21 -10.31
C ARG A 48 -3.88 -8.07 -11.78
N LYS A 49 -3.66 -6.84 -12.27
CA LYS A 49 -3.14 -6.59 -13.62
C LYS A 49 -1.69 -7.07 -13.80
N SER A 50 -0.84 -7.01 -12.79
CA SER A 50 0.50 -7.59 -12.86
C SER A 50 0.47 -9.10 -12.98
N ASP A 51 -0.54 -9.77 -12.39
CA ASP A 51 -0.76 -11.21 -12.60
C ASP A 51 -1.16 -11.51 -14.04
N VAL A 52 -2.05 -10.72 -14.64
CA VAL A 52 -2.39 -10.81 -16.06
C VAL A 52 -1.12 -10.65 -16.92
N LEU A 53 -0.29 -9.63 -16.63
CA LEU A 53 0.97 -9.40 -17.37
C LEU A 53 1.89 -10.62 -17.32
N VAL A 54 2.04 -11.28 -16.17
CA VAL A 54 2.86 -12.50 -16.05
C VAL A 54 2.37 -13.60 -17.01
N GLN A 55 1.07 -13.87 -17.04
CA GLN A 55 0.53 -14.95 -17.85
C GLN A 55 0.49 -14.59 -19.35
N LEU A 56 0.14 -13.34 -19.65
CA LEU A 56 0.18 -12.83 -21.03
C LEU A 56 1.60 -12.88 -21.58
N THR A 57 2.61 -12.46 -20.79
CA THR A 57 4.02 -12.50 -21.21
C THR A 57 4.49 -13.92 -21.48
N LYS A 58 4.13 -14.89 -20.61
CA LYS A 58 4.45 -16.30 -20.86
C LYS A 58 3.82 -16.81 -22.16
N ALA A 59 2.53 -16.56 -22.36
CA ALA A 59 1.81 -16.97 -23.56
C ALA A 59 2.37 -16.30 -24.82
N PHE A 60 2.75 -15.02 -24.72
CA PHE A 60 3.39 -14.27 -25.79
C PHE A 60 4.74 -14.87 -26.19
N CYS A 61 5.61 -15.07 -25.21
CA CYS A 61 6.94 -15.65 -25.43
C CYS A 61 6.86 -17.05 -26.02
N GLU A 62 5.94 -17.89 -25.53
CA GLU A 62 5.75 -19.26 -26.04
C GLU A 62 5.32 -19.30 -27.51
N ARG A 63 4.50 -18.33 -27.92
CA ARG A 63 3.89 -18.32 -29.25
C ARG A 63 4.71 -17.57 -30.29
N PHE A 64 5.41 -16.52 -29.93
CA PHE A 64 5.97 -15.55 -30.88
C PHE A 64 7.48 -15.35 -30.77
N LEU A 65 8.12 -15.84 -29.73
CA LEU A 65 9.57 -15.73 -29.56
C LEU A 65 10.28 -17.08 -29.81
N PRO A 66 11.57 -17.05 -30.22
CA PRO A 66 12.35 -18.28 -30.45
C PRO A 66 12.48 -19.08 -29.13
N LYS A 67 12.26 -20.40 -29.23
CA LYS A 67 12.32 -21.31 -28.06
C LYS A 67 13.73 -21.50 -27.50
N HIS A 68 14.77 -21.25 -28.30
CA HIS A 68 16.16 -21.48 -27.90
C HIS A 68 17.08 -20.36 -28.39
N GLY A 69 18.04 -20.02 -27.57
CA GLY A 69 19.14 -19.09 -27.90
C GLY A 69 18.81 -17.60 -27.79
N ASP A 70 17.59 -17.24 -27.42
CA ASP A 70 17.20 -15.86 -27.19
C ASP A 70 16.98 -15.61 -25.69
N ARG A 71 17.80 -14.73 -25.11
CA ARG A 71 17.68 -14.33 -23.69
C ARG A 71 16.49 -13.44 -23.42
N THR A 72 15.86 -12.87 -24.45
CA THR A 72 14.70 -11.98 -24.36
C THR A 72 13.53 -12.66 -23.66
N VAL A 73 13.30 -13.95 -23.94
CA VAL A 73 12.25 -14.73 -23.27
C VAL A 73 12.42 -14.73 -21.76
N ASP A 74 13.64 -15.07 -21.30
CA ASP A 74 13.94 -15.12 -19.86
C ASP A 74 13.84 -13.72 -19.22
N GLN A 75 14.31 -12.69 -19.92
CA GLN A 75 14.27 -11.30 -19.45
C GLN A 75 12.83 -10.79 -19.31
N MET A 76 11.99 -10.95 -20.34
CA MET A 76 10.59 -10.54 -20.31
C MET A 76 9.80 -11.26 -19.21
N VAL A 77 9.93 -12.58 -19.11
CA VAL A 77 9.26 -13.38 -18.07
C VAL A 77 9.75 -12.99 -16.68
N GLN A 78 11.05 -12.76 -16.51
CA GLN A 78 11.61 -12.33 -15.24
C GLN A 78 11.14 -10.93 -14.86
N ALA A 79 11.11 -9.98 -15.80
CA ALA A 79 10.60 -8.63 -15.57
C ALA A 79 9.13 -8.67 -15.13
N ALA A 80 8.26 -9.38 -15.85
CA ALA A 80 6.86 -9.53 -15.49
C ALA A 80 6.66 -10.13 -14.09
N ARG A 81 7.41 -11.20 -13.75
CA ARG A 81 7.37 -11.81 -12.41
C ARG A 81 7.87 -10.86 -11.33
N SER A 82 8.94 -10.11 -11.60
CA SER A 82 9.52 -9.13 -10.68
C SER A 82 8.53 -8.04 -10.33
N VAL A 83 7.75 -7.51 -11.30
CA VAL A 83 6.66 -6.57 -11.03
C VAL A 83 5.72 -7.13 -9.96
N LYS A 84 5.14 -8.29 -10.20
CA LYS A 84 4.15 -8.92 -9.32
C LYS A 84 4.72 -9.22 -7.93
N GLN A 85 5.92 -9.80 -7.86
CA GLN A 85 6.54 -10.21 -6.60
C GLN A 85 6.89 -9.01 -5.72
N ASN A 86 7.53 -7.97 -6.29
CA ASN A 86 7.90 -6.79 -5.52
C ASN A 86 6.68 -5.98 -5.04
N ILE A 87 5.56 -6.01 -5.76
CA ILE A 87 4.29 -5.46 -5.26
C ILE A 87 3.82 -6.23 -4.02
N ALA A 88 3.78 -7.56 -4.09
CA ALA A 88 3.31 -8.39 -2.98
C ALA A 88 4.21 -8.24 -1.74
N GLU A 89 5.52 -8.33 -1.91
CA GLU A 89 6.51 -8.19 -0.84
C GLU A 89 6.45 -6.79 -0.22
N GLY A 90 6.46 -5.74 -1.06
CA GLY A 90 6.41 -4.35 -0.60
C GLY A 90 5.18 -4.06 0.26
N LEU A 91 4.02 -4.59 -0.13
CA LEU A 91 2.77 -4.38 0.62
C LEU A 91 2.66 -5.24 1.88
N THR A 92 3.31 -6.41 1.90
CA THR A 92 3.41 -7.25 3.09
C THR A 92 4.34 -6.61 4.12
N ASP A 93 5.53 -6.21 3.71
CA ASP A 93 6.54 -5.61 4.58
C ASP A 93 6.20 -4.16 4.99
N GLY A 94 5.42 -3.47 4.18
CA GLY A 94 4.97 -2.08 4.42
C GLY A 94 4.18 -1.87 5.71
N GLN A 95 3.69 -2.94 6.33
CA GLN A 95 3.07 -2.87 7.66
C GLN A 95 4.08 -2.46 8.74
N THR A 96 5.33 -2.82 8.58
CA THR A 96 6.43 -2.58 9.53
C THR A 96 7.44 -1.56 9.05
N SER A 97 7.64 -1.42 7.73
CA SER A 97 8.63 -0.54 7.14
C SER A 97 8.13 0.17 5.89
N PHE A 98 7.87 1.47 6.01
CA PHE A 98 7.53 2.32 4.86
C PHE A 98 8.69 2.41 3.86
N GLU A 99 9.92 2.46 4.34
CA GLU A 99 11.12 2.50 3.49
C GLU A 99 11.21 1.26 2.59
N THR A 100 10.99 0.08 3.16
CA THR A 100 10.97 -1.18 2.40
C THR A 100 9.84 -1.20 1.38
N GLU A 101 8.64 -0.74 1.76
CA GLU A 101 7.49 -0.63 0.85
C GLU A 101 7.82 0.22 -0.37
N ILE A 102 8.35 1.43 -0.16
CA ILE A 102 8.70 2.36 -1.26
C ILE A 102 9.82 1.80 -2.12
N LYS A 103 10.84 1.20 -1.52
CA LYS A 103 11.96 0.58 -2.25
C LYS A 103 11.48 -0.55 -3.17
N LEU A 104 10.67 -1.48 -2.65
CA LEU A 104 10.16 -2.62 -3.43
C LEU A 104 9.18 -2.17 -4.53
N MET A 105 8.33 -1.17 -4.23
CA MET A 105 7.49 -0.54 -5.25
C MET A 105 8.32 0.14 -6.35
N GLY A 106 9.45 0.77 -5.99
CA GLY A 106 10.38 1.34 -6.95
C GLY A 106 10.99 0.27 -7.88
N ILE A 107 11.39 -0.88 -7.33
CA ILE A 107 11.90 -2.03 -8.10
C ILE A 107 10.80 -2.57 -9.03
N ALA A 108 9.56 -2.71 -8.53
CA ALA A 108 8.44 -3.14 -9.36
C ALA A 108 8.20 -2.19 -10.55
N LYS A 109 8.30 -0.88 -10.34
CA LYS A 109 8.18 0.12 -11.43
C LYS A 109 9.33 0.01 -12.44
N GLY A 110 10.57 -0.20 -11.98
CA GLY A 110 11.71 -0.44 -12.87
C GLY A 110 11.48 -1.66 -13.75
N SER A 111 11.11 -2.80 -13.18
CA SER A 111 10.81 -4.03 -13.92
C SER A 111 9.61 -3.88 -14.86
N ASN A 112 8.60 -3.07 -14.50
CA ASN A 112 7.48 -2.77 -15.38
C ASN A 112 7.90 -1.92 -16.58
N GLN A 113 8.86 -1.02 -16.39
CA GLN A 113 9.42 -0.21 -17.47
C GLN A 113 10.27 -1.06 -18.42
N GLU A 114 11.11 -1.97 -17.91
CA GLU A 114 11.87 -2.93 -18.70
C GLU A 114 10.93 -3.78 -19.59
N LEU A 115 9.89 -4.35 -19.00
CA LEU A 115 8.89 -5.14 -19.74
C LEU A 115 8.16 -4.31 -20.81
N LEU A 116 7.82 -3.06 -20.51
CA LEU A 116 7.21 -2.13 -21.47
C LEU A 116 8.13 -1.90 -22.68
N GLU A 117 9.41 -1.65 -22.43
CA GLU A 117 10.41 -1.43 -23.48
C GLU A 117 10.62 -2.67 -24.36
N ASP A 118 10.68 -3.87 -23.77
CA ASP A 118 10.78 -5.13 -24.49
C ASP A 118 9.61 -5.32 -25.49
N TYR A 119 8.38 -5.02 -25.07
CA TYR A 119 7.22 -5.09 -25.97
C TYR A 119 7.24 -4.03 -27.06
N GLN A 120 7.68 -2.82 -26.75
CA GLN A 120 7.82 -1.74 -27.76
C GLN A 120 8.90 -2.06 -28.77
N ASP A 121 10.02 -2.61 -28.33
CA ASP A 121 11.11 -3.05 -29.20
C ASP A 121 10.67 -4.22 -30.08
N TYR A 122 9.88 -5.17 -29.57
CA TYR A 122 9.28 -6.22 -30.37
C TYR A 122 8.43 -5.66 -31.51
N LEU A 123 7.49 -4.75 -31.22
CA LEU A 123 6.66 -4.12 -32.25
C LEU A 123 7.51 -3.43 -33.31
N LYS A 124 8.53 -2.68 -32.89
CA LYS A 124 9.44 -1.98 -33.81
C LYS A 124 10.25 -2.93 -34.68
N GLN A 125 10.81 -4.00 -34.12
CA GLN A 125 11.63 -4.97 -34.83
C GLN A 125 10.82 -5.75 -35.88
N HIS A 126 9.54 -6.00 -35.64
CA HIS A 126 8.64 -6.73 -36.51
C HIS A 126 7.82 -5.82 -37.45
N GLY A 127 8.03 -4.50 -37.42
CA GLY A 127 7.30 -3.57 -38.26
C GLY A 127 5.80 -3.47 -37.94
N LEU A 128 5.43 -3.78 -36.65
CA LEU A 128 4.07 -3.77 -36.15
C LEU A 128 3.72 -2.41 -35.56
N ASN A 129 2.42 -2.12 -35.42
CA ASN A 129 1.98 -0.82 -34.93
C ASN A 129 1.96 -0.76 -33.40
N ASP A 130 2.56 0.28 -32.83
CA ASP A 130 2.21 0.78 -31.49
C ASP A 130 0.90 1.57 -31.60
N TRP A 131 -0.21 0.97 -31.17
CA TRP A 131 -1.54 1.55 -31.35
C TRP A 131 -1.75 2.87 -30.65
N ALA A 132 -1.01 3.13 -29.57
CA ALA A 132 -1.06 4.40 -28.88
C ALA A 132 -0.45 5.55 -29.70
N LYS A 133 0.47 5.24 -30.63
CA LYS A 133 1.19 6.22 -31.44
C LYS A 133 0.68 6.29 -32.89
N ALA A 134 0.05 5.22 -33.39
CA ALA A 134 -0.43 5.12 -34.75
C ALA A 134 -1.84 5.72 -34.89
N GLU A 135 -1.97 6.86 -35.58
CA GLU A 135 -3.25 7.59 -35.72
C GLU A 135 -4.36 6.71 -36.32
N HIS A 136 -4.04 5.90 -37.33
CA HIS A 136 -5.00 4.99 -37.97
C HIS A 136 -5.47 3.85 -37.06
N MET A 137 -4.78 3.60 -35.94
CA MET A 137 -5.13 2.56 -34.95
C MET A 137 -5.85 3.15 -33.73
N ARG A 138 -6.07 4.44 -33.67
CA ARG A 138 -6.60 5.16 -32.50
C ARG A 138 -7.90 4.56 -31.97
N GLN A 139 -8.88 4.29 -32.85
CA GLN A 139 -10.16 3.72 -32.42
C GLN A 139 -9.99 2.32 -31.79
N ARG A 140 -9.07 1.52 -32.35
CA ARG A 140 -8.75 0.19 -31.83
C ARG A 140 -8.07 0.28 -30.46
N TYR A 141 -7.13 1.21 -30.34
CA TYR A 141 -6.45 1.50 -29.07
C TYR A 141 -7.43 1.97 -27.98
N GLU A 142 -8.36 2.87 -28.29
CA GLU A 142 -9.36 3.34 -27.34
C GLU A 142 -10.24 2.20 -26.80
N LYS A 143 -10.66 1.29 -27.66
CA LYS A 143 -11.43 0.08 -27.26
C LYS A 143 -10.60 -0.83 -26.36
N LEU A 144 -9.34 -1.10 -26.74
CA LEU A 144 -8.41 -1.90 -25.93
C LEU A 144 -8.17 -1.26 -24.55
N LEU A 145 -7.93 0.03 -24.51
CA LEU A 145 -7.68 0.76 -23.27
C LEU A 145 -8.91 0.77 -22.36
N ALA A 146 -10.12 0.90 -22.93
CA ALA A 146 -11.38 0.79 -22.18
C ALA A 146 -11.53 -0.60 -21.58
N PHE A 147 -11.26 -1.66 -22.35
CA PHE A 147 -11.25 -3.04 -21.86
C PHE A 147 -10.23 -3.22 -20.72
N CYS A 148 -8.97 -2.82 -20.93
CA CYS A 148 -7.92 -2.95 -19.92
C CYS A 148 -8.21 -2.16 -18.62
N ARG A 149 -8.97 -1.07 -18.69
CA ARG A 149 -9.37 -0.29 -17.50
C ARG A 149 -10.44 -0.97 -16.66
N THR A 150 -11.37 -1.65 -17.30
CA THR A 150 -12.54 -2.26 -16.63
C THR A 150 -12.31 -3.70 -16.19
N HIS A 151 -11.44 -4.44 -16.86
CA HIS A 151 -11.12 -5.84 -16.57
C HIS A 151 -9.80 -5.96 -15.83
N ASN A 152 -9.79 -6.64 -14.71
CA ASN A 152 -8.63 -6.71 -13.83
C ASN A 152 -8.09 -8.14 -13.66
N ASP A 153 -8.90 -9.14 -13.96
CA ASP A 153 -8.61 -10.52 -13.62
C ASP A 153 -8.10 -11.32 -14.80
N LEU A 154 -7.24 -12.28 -14.51
CA LEU A 154 -6.75 -13.21 -15.51
C LEU A 154 -7.89 -13.93 -16.26
N ALA A 155 -8.99 -14.22 -15.58
CA ALA A 155 -10.16 -14.87 -16.18
C ALA A 155 -10.77 -14.08 -17.35
N ASP A 156 -10.62 -12.74 -17.35
CA ASP A 156 -11.11 -11.88 -18.43
C ASP A 156 -10.21 -11.94 -19.67
N TYR A 157 -8.92 -12.22 -19.50
CA TYR A 157 -7.91 -12.16 -20.56
C TYR A 157 -7.49 -13.54 -21.09
N ALA A 158 -7.37 -14.54 -20.23
CA ALA A 158 -6.84 -15.84 -20.60
C ALA A 158 -7.58 -16.52 -21.78
N PRO A 159 -8.92 -16.43 -21.88
CA PRO A 159 -9.64 -16.99 -23.03
C PRO A 159 -9.32 -16.29 -24.35
N LEU A 160 -8.79 -15.06 -24.32
CA LEU A 160 -8.44 -14.28 -25.50
C LEU A 160 -7.05 -14.65 -26.05
N PHE A 161 -6.11 -15.06 -25.19
CA PHE A 161 -4.72 -15.31 -25.57
C PHE A 161 -4.53 -16.22 -26.79
N PRO A 162 -5.24 -17.35 -26.93
CA PRO A 162 -5.07 -18.25 -28.11
C PRO A 162 -5.47 -17.59 -29.44
N HIS A 163 -6.33 -16.57 -29.39
CA HIS A 163 -6.93 -15.95 -30.59
C HIS A 163 -6.29 -14.61 -30.95
N MET A 164 -5.46 -14.04 -30.07
CA MET A 164 -4.78 -12.76 -30.31
C MET A 164 -3.59 -12.95 -31.23
N THR A 165 -3.35 -11.96 -32.08
CA THR A 165 -2.09 -11.83 -32.83
C THR A 165 -0.98 -11.35 -31.91
N ASP A 166 0.27 -11.40 -32.36
CA ASP A 166 1.43 -10.85 -31.70
C ASP A 166 1.29 -9.32 -31.44
N GLU A 167 0.82 -8.57 -32.46
CA GLU A 167 0.53 -7.13 -32.35
C GLU A 167 -0.53 -6.83 -31.28
N GLU A 168 -1.61 -7.63 -31.22
CA GLU A 168 -2.66 -7.49 -30.23
C GLU A 168 -2.17 -7.79 -28.81
N MET A 169 -1.41 -8.87 -28.63
CA MET A 169 -0.85 -9.22 -27.32
C MET A 169 0.16 -8.19 -26.85
N ALA A 170 1.06 -7.72 -27.73
CA ALA A 170 2.04 -6.70 -27.38
C ALA A 170 1.37 -5.37 -26.99
N ASN A 171 0.39 -4.88 -27.76
CA ASN A 171 -0.35 -3.67 -27.45
C ASN A 171 -1.19 -3.79 -26.17
N THR A 172 -1.72 -4.99 -25.87
CA THR A 172 -2.41 -5.28 -24.61
C THR A 172 -1.44 -5.19 -23.44
N ALA A 173 -0.26 -5.82 -23.55
CA ALA A 173 0.77 -5.74 -22.51
C ALA A 173 1.24 -4.31 -22.28
N ILE A 174 1.52 -3.54 -23.31
CA ILE A 174 1.89 -2.12 -23.25
C ILE A 174 0.82 -1.31 -22.51
N SER A 175 -0.46 -1.53 -22.85
CA SER A 175 -1.58 -0.84 -22.20
C SER A 175 -1.68 -1.19 -20.72
N LEU A 176 -1.49 -2.46 -20.35
CA LEU A 176 -1.46 -2.92 -18.97
C LEU A 176 -0.27 -2.36 -18.20
N CYS A 177 0.92 -2.32 -18.80
CA CYS A 177 2.12 -1.71 -18.17
C CYS A 177 1.87 -0.24 -17.83
N HIS A 178 1.29 0.54 -18.73
CA HIS A 178 0.94 1.93 -18.48
C HIS A 178 -0.09 2.10 -17.35
N ILE A 179 -1.12 1.22 -17.29
CA ILE A 179 -2.13 1.27 -16.23
C ILE A 179 -1.50 0.89 -14.88
N VAL A 180 -0.67 -0.15 -14.84
CA VAL A 180 0.05 -0.61 -13.64
C VAL A 180 0.95 0.51 -13.13
N ASP A 181 1.77 1.14 -13.97
CA ASP A 181 2.65 2.24 -13.58
C ASP A 181 1.87 3.42 -12.99
N LYS A 182 0.82 3.87 -13.69
CA LYS A 182 -0.01 5.00 -13.25
C LYS A 182 -0.69 4.72 -11.91
N THR A 183 -1.24 3.53 -11.73
CA THR A 183 -1.96 3.16 -10.50
C THR A 183 -1.00 2.94 -9.33
N MET A 184 0.17 2.35 -9.54
CA MET A 184 1.24 2.26 -8.54
C MET A 184 1.73 3.65 -8.13
N THR A 185 1.96 4.55 -9.08
CA THR A 185 2.38 5.93 -8.80
C THR A 185 1.35 6.65 -7.92
N SER A 186 0.06 6.51 -8.24
CA SER A 186 -1.02 7.10 -7.42
C SER A 186 -1.10 6.50 -6.02
N PHE A 187 -0.89 5.18 -5.92
CA PHE A 187 -0.84 4.47 -4.65
C PHE A 187 0.35 4.94 -3.79
N MET A 188 1.56 5.01 -4.36
CA MET A 188 2.75 5.50 -3.67
C MET A 188 2.57 6.94 -3.17
N ALA A 189 1.99 7.83 -3.98
CA ALA A 189 1.71 9.21 -3.56
C ALA A 189 0.69 9.30 -2.42
N LYS A 190 -0.26 8.36 -2.34
CA LYS A 190 -1.16 8.25 -1.18
C LYS A 190 -0.41 7.79 0.06
N ARG A 191 0.43 6.77 -0.06
CA ARG A 191 1.24 6.21 1.05
C ARG A 191 2.23 7.24 1.59
N ASP A 192 2.83 8.04 0.71
CA ASP A 192 3.72 9.15 1.10
C ASP A 192 2.99 10.18 1.98
N ARG A 193 1.78 10.60 1.57
CA ARG A 193 0.96 11.49 2.40
C ARG A 193 0.59 10.88 3.74
N GLU A 194 0.16 9.62 3.75
CA GLU A 194 -0.14 8.89 5.00
C GLU A 194 1.09 8.84 5.92
N PHE A 195 2.28 8.61 5.36
CA PHE A 195 3.52 8.60 6.16
C PHE A 195 3.82 9.97 6.78
N VAL A 196 3.65 11.04 6.00
CA VAL A 196 3.88 12.41 6.48
C VAL A 196 2.86 12.81 7.57
N GLU A 197 1.61 12.40 7.43
CA GLU A 197 0.53 12.74 8.36
C GLU A 197 0.55 11.89 9.64
N GLU A 198 0.76 10.58 9.51
CA GLU A 198 0.68 9.63 10.63
C GLU A 198 2.02 9.31 11.28
N GLY A 199 3.12 9.73 10.66
CA GLY A 199 4.47 9.39 11.10
C GLY A 199 4.89 7.95 10.76
N GLY A 200 6.18 7.69 10.96
CA GLY A 200 6.79 6.36 10.79
C GLY A 200 6.60 5.45 12.01
N VAL A 201 7.23 4.29 11.97
CA VAL A 201 7.15 3.30 13.06
C VAL A 201 7.70 3.87 14.37
N ARG A 202 8.79 4.66 14.34
CA ARG A 202 9.42 5.25 15.54
C ARG A 202 8.51 6.25 16.24
N GLU A 203 7.86 7.13 15.48
CA GLU A 203 6.89 8.09 15.99
C GLU A 203 5.67 7.37 16.59
N ARG A 204 5.16 6.35 15.92
CA ARG A 204 4.05 5.53 16.42
C ARG A 204 4.40 4.75 17.68
N MET A 205 5.62 4.21 17.78
CA MET A 205 6.12 3.58 19.01
C MET A 205 6.19 4.58 20.16
N THR A 206 6.65 5.80 19.90
CA THR A 206 6.70 6.86 20.90
C THR A 206 5.30 7.25 21.36
N ALA A 207 4.38 7.45 20.40
CA ALA A 207 2.97 7.77 20.68
C ALA A 207 2.31 6.67 21.53
N ALA A 208 2.49 5.39 21.18
CA ALA A 208 1.94 4.27 21.93
C ALA A 208 2.46 4.22 23.37
N ARG A 209 3.76 4.47 23.58
CA ARG A 209 4.35 4.51 24.94
C ARG A 209 3.82 5.67 25.76
N LEU A 210 3.64 6.84 25.16
CA LEU A 210 3.08 8.02 25.85
C LEU A 210 1.61 7.79 26.22
N ASP A 211 0.82 7.22 25.33
CA ASP A 211 -0.57 6.87 25.55
C ASP A 211 -0.72 5.88 26.73
N MET A 212 0.04 4.79 26.73
CA MET A 212 0.04 3.80 27.81
C MET A 212 0.47 4.39 29.16
N ARG A 213 1.49 5.25 29.17
CA ARG A 213 1.90 5.95 30.41
C ARG A 213 0.83 6.89 30.93
N GLY A 214 0.10 7.57 30.04
CA GLY A 214 -1.04 8.42 30.39
C GLY A 214 -2.14 7.60 31.07
N THR A 215 -2.52 6.48 30.46
CA THR A 215 -3.52 5.55 30.99
C THR A 215 -3.10 4.98 32.35
N GLN A 216 -1.85 4.54 32.52
CA GLN A 216 -1.33 4.03 33.77
C GLN A 216 -1.41 5.09 34.89
N LYS A 217 -1.03 6.34 34.61
CA LYS A 217 -1.14 7.44 35.60
C LYS A 217 -2.58 7.69 36.02
N GLN A 218 -3.53 7.64 35.10
CA GLN A 218 -4.96 7.79 35.39
C GLN A 218 -5.46 6.66 36.30
N ILE A 219 -5.12 5.41 36.01
CA ILE A 219 -5.47 4.25 36.81
C ILE A 219 -4.88 4.36 38.22
N ILE A 220 -3.61 4.74 38.36
CA ILE A 220 -2.96 4.92 39.64
C ILE A 220 -3.69 6.00 40.46
N ALA A 221 -3.97 7.15 39.87
CA ALA A 221 -4.68 8.23 40.55
C ALA A 221 -6.10 7.79 41.02
N GLN A 222 -6.81 7.04 40.20
CA GLN A 222 -8.12 6.49 40.59
C GLN A 222 -8.00 5.49 41.73
N LEU A 223 -7.05 4.57 41.70
CA LEU A 223 -6.81 3.59 42.76
C LEU A 223 -6.38 4.29 44.10
N GLU A 224 -5.58 5.32 44.03
CA GLU A 224 -5.20 6.12 45.17
C GLU A 224 -6.43 6.82 45.83
N GLN A 225 -7.32 7.37 45.00
CA GLN A 225 -8.57 7.96 45.46
C GLN A 225 -9.51 6.93 46.08
N GLU A 226 -9.70 5.76 45.47
CA GLU A 226 -10.48 4.66 46.02
C GLU A 226 -9.89 4.14 47.35
N ASN A 227 -8.57 3.98 47.42
CA ASN A 227 -7.89 3.58 48.66
C ASN A 227 -8.08 4.59 49.80
N ALA A 228 -8.02 5.89 49.49
CA ALA A 228 -8.28 6.95 50.49
C ALA A 228 -9.74 6.88 51.00
N ALA A 229 -10.70 6.69 50.10
CA ALA A 229 -12.11 6.55 50.47
C ALA A 229 -12.37 5.29 51.31
N LEU A 230 -11.75 4.16 50.96
CA LEU A 230 -11.86 2.92 51.74
C LEU A 230 -11.24 3.05 53.14
N LYS A 231 -10.06 3.68 53.26
CA LYS A 231 -9.44 3.94 54.57
C LYS A 231 -10.33 4.80 55.45
N ALA A 232 -10.90 5.87 54.90
CA ALA A 232 -11.84 6.73 55.65
C ALA A 232 -13.10 5.93 56.10
N ARG A 233 -13.59 5.03 55.27
CA ARG A 233 -14.73 4.16 55.61
C ARG A 233 -14.38 3.16 56.72
N ILE A 234 -13.20 2.55 56.65
CA ILE A 234 -12.70 1.63 57.68
C ILE A 234 -12.63 2.38 59.02
N GLU A 235 -12.00 3.56 59.09
CA GLU A 235 -11.93 4.35 60.31
C GLU A 235 -13.31 4.73 60.87
N ALA A 236 -14.27 5.03 59.98
CA ALA A 236 -15.65 5.33 60.41
C ALA A 236 -16.32 4.10 61.04
N LEU A 237 -16.19 2.94 60.41
CA LEU A 237 -16.74 1.67 60.92
C LEU A 237 -16.06 1.22 62.22
N GLU A 238 -14.77 1.43 62.38
CA GLU A 238 -14.05 1.14 63.63
C GLU A 238 -14.57 1.99 64.77
N ARG A 239 -14.81 3.31 64.56
CA ARG A 239 -15.42 4.20 65.54
C ARG A 239 -16.83 3.79 65.93
N GLU A 240 -17.67 3.40 64.92
CA GLU A 240 -19.02 2.92 65.14
C GLU A 240 -19.00 1.60 65.95
N ASN A 241 -18.13 0.68 65.60
CA ASN A 241 -17.97 -0.61 66.33
C ASN A 241 -17.49 -0.40 67.76
N ALA A 242 -16.57 0.57 67.99
CA ALA A 242 -16.12 0.90 69.34
C ALA A 242 -17.26 1.48 70.19
N ALA A 243 -18.10 2.35 69.63
CA ALA A 243 -19.26 2.93 70.30
C ALA A 243 -20.27 1.80 70.69
N LEU A 244 -20.63 0.95 69.79
CA LEU A 244 -21.56 -0.22 69.98
C LEU A 244 -21.03 -1.22 71.02
N ARG A 245 -19.71 -1.40 71.13
CA ARG A 245 -19.09 -2.24 72.17
C ARG A 245 -19.08 -1.55 73.57
N GLY A 246 -19.00 -0.25 73.57
CA GLY A 246 -19.13 0.56 74.84
C GLY A 246 -20.54 0.50 75.41
N GLU A 247 -21.57 0.61 74.58
CA GLU A 247 -22.99 0.52 74.96
C GLU A 247 -23.40 -0.87 75.48
N ARG A 248 -22.74 -1.95 75.04
CA ARG A 248 -22.99 -3.32 75.49
C ARG A 248 -22.38 -3.67 76.92
N LYS A 249 -21.61 -2.78 77.47
CA LYS A 249 -20.93 -2.98 78.74
C LYS A 249 -21.59 -2.20 79.89
N LEU A 250 -22.69 -1.51 79.68
CA LEU A 250 -23.58 -0.86 80.61
C LEU A 250 -24.87 -1.68 80.78
#